data_fa8c6d1ce7c345b75dfb67595486d7fa
#
_entry.id   fa8c6d1ce7c345b75dfb67595486d7fa
#
_cell.length_a   1.000
_cell.length_b   1.000
_cell.length_c   1.000
_cell.angle_alpha   90.00
_cell.angle_beta   90.00
_cell.angle_gamma   90.00
#
_symmetry.space_group_name_H-M   'P 1'
#
loop_
_entity.id
_entity.type
_entity.pdbx_description
1 polymer ?
#
loop_
_entity_poly.entity_id
_entity_poly.type
_entity_poly.pdbx_seq_one_letter_code
_entity_poly.pdbx_strand_id
1 'polypeptide(L)'
;TIHLLNFREIKKLISLCKTQLKKEGKILIFSLETSKNEIPTFFLMKKRLKTSLNRDKKIITFLSKLYPNIKKKKFSFKVIISTKKYMEMIKNRYISTLLSMSNNQILKGINEINLNYQKKLNFNDKLICLILNK
;
A
#
# COMPACT_ATOMS: atom_id res chain seq x y z
N THR A 1 2.64 0.70 7.65
CA THR A 1 2.58 0.83 9.13
C THR A 1 1.50 1.80 9.58
N ILE A 2 1.41 3.02 9.04
CA ILE A 2 0.42 4.03 9.46
C ILE A 2 -1.04 3.54 9.34
N HIS A 3 -1.33 2.64 8.40
CA HIS A 3 -2.64 2.02 8.22
C HIS A 3 -3.05 1.05 9.35
N LEU A 4 -2.16 0.72 10.27
CA LEU A 4 -2.45 -0.10 11.45
C LEU A 4 -2.93 0.75 12.63
N LEU A 5 -2.72 2.07 12.58
CA LEU A 5 -3.04 3.01 13.64
C LEU A 5 -4.45 3.58 13.48
N ASN A 6 -5.12 3.92 14.57
CA ASN A 6 -6.33 4.72 14.54
C ASN A 6 -6.02 6.22 14.33
N PHE A 7 -7.02 7.04 14.05
CA PHE A 7 -6.81 8.46 13.73
C PHE A 7 -6.17 9.27 14.86
N ARG A 8 -6.46 8.93 16.14
CA ARG A 8 -5.86 9.58 17.31
C ARG A 8 -4.36 9.26 17.40
N GLU A 9 -4.01 7.99 17.17
CA GLU A 9 -2.61 7.53 17.16
C GLU A 9 -1.84 8.14 15.98
N ILE A 10 -2.45 8.21 14.80
CA ILE A 10 -1.85 8.88 13.63
C ILE A 10 -1.54 10.35 13.94
N LYS A 11 -2.49 11.08 14.54
CA LYS A 11 -2.29 12.48 14.94
C LYS A 11 -1.14 12.60 15.95
N LYS A 12 -1.10 11.75 16.98
CA LYS A 12 -0.02 11.69 17.97
C LYS A 12 1.35 11.45 17.32
N LEU A 13 1.42 10.44 16.45
CA LEU A 13 2.66 10.08 15.76
C LEU A 13 3.20 11.24 14.92
N ILE A 14 2.33 11.88 14.12
CA ILE A 14 2.75 13.02 13.29
C ILE A 14 3.19 14.21 14.15
N SER A 15 2.49 14.50 15.24
CA SER A 15 2.91 15.55 16.18
C SER A 15 4.28 15.26 16.76
N LEU A 16 4.54 14.03 17.20
CA LEU A 16 5.85 13.60 17.70
C LEU A 16 6.93 13.71 16.62
N CYS A 17 6.66 13.23 15.41
CA CYS A 17 7.61 13.38 14.30
C CYS A 17 7.95 14.86 14.03
N LYS A 18 6.97 15.76 14.07
CA LYS A 18 7.20 17.18 13.86
C LYS A 18 8.11 17.80 14.92
N THR A 19 8.04 17.40 16.18
CA THR A 19 8.95 17.91 17.23
C THR A 19 10.40 17.51 16.99
N GLN A 20 10.63 16.35 16.36
CA GLN A 20 11.97 15.83 16.06
C GLN A 20 12.56 16.35 14.73
N LEU A 21 11.76 17.00 13.89
CA LEU A 21 12.24 17.53 12.62
C LEU A 21 13.07 18.80 12.79
N LYS A 22 14.12 18.94 11.98
CA LYS A 22 14.80 20.22 11.75
C LYS A 22 13.85 21.20 11.07
N LYS A 23 14.19 22.50 11.03
CA LYS A 23 13.37 23.60 10.48
C LYS A 23 12.82 23.30 9.08
N GLU A 24 13.65 22.76 8.18
CA GLU A 24 13.28 22.39 6.80
C GLU A 24 12.90 20.91 6.63
N GLY A 25 12.72 20.20 7.74
CA GLY A 25 12.43 18.77 7.75
C GLY A 25 11.04 18.46 7.20
N LYS A 26 10.89 17.26 6.62
CA LYS A 26 9.63 16.79 6.03
C LYS A 26 9.30 15.41 6.54
N ILE A 27 7.99 15.15 6.73
CA ILE A 27 7.44 13.80 6.95
C ILE A 27 6.93 13.32 5.59
N LEU A 28 7.41 12.16 5.17
CA LEU A 28 6.97 11.48 3.95
C LEU A 28 6.16 10.25 4.33
N ILE A 29 4.92 10.15 3.84
CA ILE A 29 4.04 9.02 4.08
C ILE A 29 3.71 8.39 2.73
N PHE A 30 4.22 7.19 2.49
CA PHE A 30 3.95 6.41 1.29
C PHE A 30 2.82 5.42 1.52
N SER A 31 1.94 5.31 0.53
CA SER A 31 0.86 4.33 0.45
C SER A 31 0.65 3.89 -1.00
N LEU A 32 -0.02 2.76 -1.20
CA LEU A 32 -0.49 2.39 -2.53
C LEU A 32 -1.51 3.43 -3.05
N GLU A 33 -1.51 3.67 -4.36
CA GLU A 33 -2.55 4.49 -5.00
C GLU A 33 -3.92 3.82 -4.80
N THR A 34 -4.87 4.56 -4.24
CA THR A 34 -6.15 4.01 -3.78
C THR A 34 -7.22 3.89 -4.87
N SER A 35 -7.02 4.50 -6.02
CA SER A 35 -8.04 4.62 -7.07
C SER A 35 -7.80 3.74 -8.30
N LYS A 36 -6.56 3.49 -8.67
CA LYS A 36 -6.19 2.79 -9.92
C LYS A 36 -5.03 1.82 -9.69
N ASN A 37 -5.23 0.86 -8.77
CA ASN A 37 -4.22 -0.16 -8.50
C ASN A 37 -4.26 -1.26 -9.56
N GLU A 38 -3.10 -1.61 -10.12
CA GLU A 38 -2.94 -2.62 -11.16
C GLU A 38 -2.20 -3.88 -10.67
N ILE A 39 -1.93 -4.00 -9.38
CA ILE A 39 -1.24 -5.15 -8.81
C ILE A 39 -2.02 -6.43 -9.16
N PRO A 40 -1.39 -7.43 -9.78
CA PRO A 40 -2.03 -8.70 -10.07
C PRO A 40 -2.51 -9.38 -8.78
N THR A 41 -3.75 -9.84 -8.77
CA THR A 41 -4.37 -10.39 -7.55
C THR A 41 -5.14 -11.66 -7.84
N PHE A 42 -5.16 -12.59 -6.90
CA PHE A 42 -6.17 -13.64 -6.84
C PHE A 42 -7.42 -13.15 -6.08
N PHE A 43 -8.52 -13.88 -6.15
CA PHE A 43 -9.83 -13.43 -5.66
C PHE A 43 -9.82 -12.92 -4.22
N LEU A 44 -9.31 -13.70 -3.27
CA LEU A 44 -9.28 -13.32 -1.86
C LEU A 44 -8.36 -12.12 -1.60
N MET A 45 -7.20 -12.08 -2.26
CA MET A 45 -6.27 -10.95 -2.20
C MET A 45 -6.93 -9.67 -2.72
N LYS A 46 -7.65 -9.73 -3.85
CA LYS A 46 -8.38 -8.59 -4.42
C LYS A 46 -9.40 -8.03 -3.43
N LYS A 47 -10.19 -8.90 -2.78
CA LYS A 47 -11.18 -8.49 -1.78
C LYS A 47 -10.53 -7.77 -0.59
N ARG A 48 -9.45 -8.33 -0.05
CA ARG A 48 -8.73 -7.73 1.08
C ARG A 48 -7.99 -6.45 0.71
N LEU A 49 -7.37 -6.43 -0.47
CA LEU A 49 -6.70 -5.22 -0.98
C LEU A 49 -7.69 -4.07 -1.13
N LYS A 50 -8.89 -4.31 -1.66
CA LYS A 50 -9.95 -3.30 -1.74
C LYS A 50 -10.30 -2.72 -0.37
N THR A 51 -10.42 -3.55 0.65
CA THR A 51 -10.68 -3.10 2.04
C THR A 51 -9.52 -2.25 2.57
N SER A 52 -8.29 -2.69 2.36
CA SER A 52 -7.09 -1.94 2.75
C SER A 52 -7.01 -0.58 2.05
N LEU A 53 -7.21 -0.53 0.74
CA LEU A 53 -7.19 0.71 -0.03
C LEU A 53 -8.30 1.69 0.40
N ASN A 54 -9.48 1.20 0.75
CA ASN A 54 -10.54 2.04 1.30
C ASN A 54 -10.16 2.65 2.66
N ARG A 55 -9.45 1.91 3.51
CA ARG A 55 -8.91 2.41 4.77
C ARG A 55 -7.84 3.47 4.52
N ASP A 56 -6.91 3.22 3.62
CA ASP A 56 -5.87 4.17 3.23
C ASP A 56 -6.46 5.46 2.67
N LYS A 57 -7.53 5.36 1.86
CA LYS A 57 -8.28 6.53 1.38
C LYS A 57 -8.84 7.37 2.53
N LYS A 58 -9.41 6.74 3.57
CA LYS A 58 -9.90 7.44 4.77
C LYS A 58 -8.77 8.14 5.51
N ILE A 59 -7.61 7.50 5.66
CA ILE A 59 -6.41 8.09 6.30
C ILE A 59 -5.92 9.29 5.50
N ILE A 60 -5.79 9.18 4.17
CA ILE A 60 -5.38 10.27 3.29
C ILE A 60 -6.34 11.45 3.41
N THR A 61 -7.66 11.19 3.43
CA THR A 61 -8.68 12.22 3.61
C THR A 61 -8.58 12.89 4.98
N PHE A 62 -8.42 12.11 6.04
CA PHE A 62 -8.23 12.62 7.40
C PHE A 62 -6.99 13.53 7.50
N LEU A 63 -5.84 13.08 6.98
CA LEU A 63 -4.61 13.85 6.99
C LEU A 63 -4.73 15.14 6.16
N SER A 64 -5.43 15.09 5.02
CA SER A 64 -5.65 16.28 4.19
C SER A 64 -6.55 17.32 4.86
N LYS A 65 -7.51 16.89 5.69
CA LYS A 65 -8.33 17.80 6.50
C LYS A 65 -7.54 18.38 7.69
N LEU A 66 -6.72 17.54 8.34
CA LEU A 66 -5.95 17.97 9.52
C LEU A 66 -4.77 18.88 9.16
N TYR A 67 -4.20 18.69 7.98
CA TYR A 67 -3.04 19.43 7.46
C TYR A 67 -3.36 20.00 6.07
N PRO A 68 -3.99 21.18 5.96
CA PRO A 68 -4.42 21.73 4.65
C PRO A 68 -3.27 21.94 3.65
N ASN A 69 -2.06 22.19 4.15
CA ASN A 69 -0.86 22.40 3.34
C ASN A 69 -0.13 21.12 2.93
N ILE A 70 -0.74 19.93 3.17
CA ILE A 70 -0.15 18.66 2.78
C ILE A 70 -0.05 18.55 1.24
N LYS A 71 1.14 18.28 0.74
CA LYS A 71 1.36 18.05 -0.68
C LYS A 71 1.19 16.57 -0.99
N LYS A 72 0.61 16.26 -2.16
CA LYS A 72 0.42 14.89 -2.64
C LYS A 72 1.21 14.71 -3.93
N LYS A 73 2.06 13.68 -3.96
CA LYS A 73 2.82 13.31 -5.16
C LYS A 73 2.50 11.86 -5.52
N LYS A 74 2.20 11.61 -6.78
CA LYS A 74 1.94 10.26 -7.31
C LYS A 74 3.18 9.76 -8.03
N PHE A 75 3.43 8.46 -7.89
CA PHE A 75 4.50 7.74 -8.57
C PHE A 75 3.91 6.54 -9.28
N SER A 76 4.45 6.21 -10.44
CA SER A 76 4.09 5.03 -11.19
C SER A 76 5.37 4.37 -11.71
N PHE A 77 5.53 3.09 -11.40
CA PHE A 77 6.69 2.30 -11.79
C PHE A 77 6.22 1.12 -12.63
N LYS A 78 6.77 0.99 -13.82
CA LYS A 78 6.50 -0.19 -14.66
C LYS A 78 7.22 -1.40 -14.06
N VAL A 79 6.45 -2.43 -13.73
CA VAL A 79 6.95 -3.70 -13.20
C VAL A 79 6.81 -4.78 -14.26
N ILE A 80 7.93 -5.39 -14.62
CA ILE A 80 7.97 -6.58 -15.48
C ILE A 80 8.64 -7.70 -14.68
N ILE A 81 7.89 -8.73 -14.35
CA ILE A 81 8.35 -9.81 -13.47
C ILE A 81 7.83 -11.16 -13.97
N SER A 82 8.60 -12.24 -13.81
CA SER A 82 8.10 -13.56 -14.11
C SER A 82 7.00 -13.96 -13.13
N THR A 83 5.99 -14.68 -13.62
CA THR A 83 4.91 -15.20 -12.77
C THR A 83 5.44 -16.07 -11.63
N LYS A 84 6.49 -16.88 -11.90
CA LYS A 84 7.18 -17.69 -10.88
C LYS A 84 7.71 -16.82 -9.73
N LYS A 85 8.47 -15.75 -10.05
CA LYS A 85 9.01 -14.83 -9.03
C LYS A 85 7.91 -14.09 -8.27
N TYR A 86 6.82 -13.72 -8.96
CA TYR A 86 5.66 -13.08 -8.32
C TYR A 86 4.96 -14.04 -7.35
N MET A 87 4.79 -15.30 -7.72
CA MET A 87 4.24 -16.34 -6.82
C MET A 87 5.11 -16.54 -5.57
N GLU A 88 6.43 -16.50 -5.72
CA GLU A 88 7.36 -16.52 -4.57
C GLU A 88 7.16 -15.31 -3.65
N MET A 89 6.97 -14.11 -4.20
CA MET A 89 6.65 -12.91 -3.42
C MET A 89 5.33 -13.09 -2.65
N ILE A 90 4.29 -13.63 -3.29
CA ILE A 90 3.02 -13.93 -2.63
C ILE A 90 3.21 -14.95 -1.50
N LYS A 91 3.96 -16.03 -1.74
CA LYS A 91 4.31 -17.04 -0.74
C LYS A 91 5.00 -16.41 0.48
N ASN A 92 5.88 -15.45 0.24
CA ASN A 92 6.61 -14.70 1.27
C ASN A 92 5.82 -13.50 1.82
N ARG A 93 4.53 -13.37 1.48
CA ARG A 93 3.63 -12.31 1.99
C ARG A 93 4.19 -10.89 1.84
N TYR A 94 4.68 -10.55 0.65
CA TYR A 94 5.38 -9.28 0.36
C TYR A 94 4.56 -8.02 0.65
N ILE A 95 3.25 -8.13 0.79
CA ILE A 95 2.36 -7.00 1.10
C ILE A 95 1.48 -7.35 2.30
N SER A 96 1.17 -6.34 3.13
CA SER A 96 0.43 -6.50 4.39
C SER A 96 -0.93 -7.18 4.25
N THR A 97 -1.58 -7.04 3.10
CA THR A 97 -2.84 -7.71 2.76
C THR A 97 -2.75 -9.25 2.86
N LEU A 98 -1.56 -9.82 2.69
CA LEU A 98 -1.32 -11.25 2.73
C LEU A 98 -0.97 -11.78 4.12
N LEU A 99 -0.57 -10.91 5.07
CA LEU A 99 -0.05 -11.31 6.38
C LEU A 99 -1.05 -12.14 7.19
N SER A 100 -2.34 -11.81 7.13
CA SER A 100 -3.40 -12.47 7.88
C SER A 100 -4.03 -13.67 7.14
N MET A 101 -3.47 -14.10 6.00
CA MET A 101 -3.95 -15.28 5.27
C MET A 101 -3.32 -16.54 5.79
N SER A 102 -4.10 -17.64 5.86
CA SER A 102 -3.55 -18.96 6.15
C SER A 102 -2.69 -19.48 4.99
N ASN A 103 -1.82 -20.45 5.26
CA ASN A 103 -0.98 -21.05 4.21
C ASN A 103 -1.85 -21.68 3.10
N ASN A 104 -2.97 -22.31 3.45
CA ASN A 104 -3.90 -22.87 2.46
C ASN A 104 -4.53 -21.81 1.57
N GLN A 105 -4.86 -20.64 2.12
CA GLN A 105 -5.37 -19.49 1.33
C GLN A 105 -4.31 -18.94 0.38
N ILE A 106 -3.05 -18.88 0.82
CA ILE A 106 -1.92 -18.47 -0.02
C ILE A 106 -1.70 -19.48 -1.15
N LEU A 107 -1.67 -20.78 -0.85
CA LEU A 107 -1.49 -21.82 -1.88
C LEU A 107 -2.60 -21.81 -2.92
N LYS A 108 -3.87 -21.72 -2.50
CA LYS A 108 -5.01 -21.55 -3.44
C LYS A 108 -4.84 -20.30 -4.30
N GLY A 109 -4.43 -19.17 -3.70
CA GLY A 109 -4.19 -17.94 -4.44
C GLY A 109 -3.03 -18.05 -5.44
N ILE A 110 -1.96 -18.74 -5.11
CA ILE A 110 -0.84 -19.02 -6.02
C ILE A 110 -1.34 -19.83 -7.24
N ASN A 111 -2.17 -20.84 -7.02
CA ASN A 111 -2.77 -21.61 -8.12
C ASN A 111 -3.66 -20.73 -9.02
N GLU A 112 -4.48 -19.84 -8.43
CA GLU A 112 -5.27 -18.87 -9.21
C GLU A 112 -4.37 -17.94 -10.05
N ILE A 113 -3.27 -17.44 -9.51
CA ILE A 113 -2.31 -16.61 -10.24
C ILE A 113 -1.70 -17.39 -11.40
N ASN A 114 -1.29 -18.63 -11.16
CA ASN A 114 -0.69 -19.49 -12.19
C ASN A 114 -1.65 -19.78 -13.35
N LEU A 115 -2.94 -19.94 -13.05
CA LEU A 115 -3.98 -20.20 -14.06
C LEU A 115 -4.36 -18.93 -14.85
N ASN A 116 -4.42 -17.78 -14.18
CA ASN A 116 -4.97 -16.54 -14.76
C ASN A 116 -3.93 -15.66 -15.43
N TYR A 117 -2.64 -15.89 -15.21
CA TYR A 117 -1.59 -15.02 -15.73
C TYR A 117 -0.57 -15.81 -16.56
N GLN A 118 -0.09 -15.17 -17.62
CA GLN A 118 0.95 -15.72 -18.51
C GLN A 118 2.31 -15.80 -17.79
N LYS A 119 3.35 -16.30 -18.51
CA LYS A 119 4.72 -16.45 -17.99
C LYS A 119 5.35 -15.15 -17.43
N LYS A 120 4.90 -13.99 -17.89
CA LYS A 120 5.36 -12.68 -17.43
C LYS A 120 4.17 -11.80 -17.06
N LEU A 121 4.29 -11.10 -15.94
CA LEU A 121 3.38 -10.05 -15.49
C LEU A 121 3.95 -8.69 -15.89
N ASN A 122 3.09 -7.82 -16.40
CA ASN A 122 3.42 -6.45 -16.76
C ASN A 122 2.31 -5.54 -16.21
N PHE A 123 2.64 -4.71 -15.23
CA PHE A 123 1.69 -3.81 -14.59
C PHE A 123 2.41 -2.56 -14.08
N ASN A 124 1.66 -1.53 -13.75
CA ASN A 124 2.20 -0.36 -13.09
C ASN A 124 1.97 -0.45 -11.58
N ASP A 125 3.04 -0.42 -10.81
CA ASP A 125 2.95 -0.22 -9.36
C ASP A 125 2.80 1.27 -9.08
N LYS A 126 1.68 1.65 -8.47
CA LYS A 126 1.27 3.05 -8.27
C LYS A 126 1.25 3.39 -6.80
N LEU A 127 2.04 4.40 -6.45
CA LEU A 127 2.18 4.91 -5.09
C LEU A 127 1.70 6.35 -4.99
N ILE A 128 1.23 6.72 -3.81
CA ILE A 128 1.00 8.11 -3.41
C ILE A 128 1.91 8.44 -2.23
N CYS A 129 2.57 9.59 -2.29
CA CYS A 129 3.33 10.16 -1.18
C CYS A 129 2.63 11.41 -0.66
N LEU A 130 2.35 11.44 0.62
CA LEU A 130 1.92 12.63 1.34
C LEU A 130 3.15 13.29 1.95
N ILE A 131 3.31 14.59 1.74
CA ILE A 131 4.45 15.38 2.18
C ILE A 131 3.95 16.45 3.15
N LEU A 132 4.35 16.34 4.41
CA LEU A 132 4.09 17.34 5.43
C LEU A 132 5.41 18.04 5.79
N ASN A 133 5.38 19.36 5.77
CA ASN A 133 6.47 20.18 6.32
C ASN A 133 6.33 20.25 7.85
N LYS A 134 7.43 20.62 8.51
CA LYS A 134 7.44 20.91 9.95
C LYS A 134 6.39 21.95 10.32
#